data_cfb9fe196d6ecc7faaac7ba07f593b8c
#
_entry.id   cfb9fe196d6ecc7faaac7ba07f593b8c
#
_cell.length_a   1.000
_cell.length_b   1.000
_cell.length_c   1.000
_cell.angle_alpha   90.00
_cell.angle_beta   90.00
_cell.angle_gamma   90.00
#
_symmetry.space_group_name_H-M   'P 1'
#
loop_
_entity.id
_entity.type
_entity.pdbx_description
1 polymer ?
#
loop_
_entity_poly.entity_id
_entity_poly.type
_entity_poly.pdbx_seq_one_letter_code
_entity_poly.pdbx_strand_id
1 'polypeptide(L)'
;MGRHSLPDHHGAGAADPRPRARRRTVAVTTVLVLVVAGGTAAAVRSGLLSFGASCQEDPVRVTVAASPDLAPALTAAAKQARAEDVTSDGRCIAVTVSAQESYEVTDTLQAGRKPDAQVWVPDSSLWLDRVAADGSATQVTSVGQVAETPVAVAMVPAAAKSLGWPEKTYSWLELVGAAMQGDSLKLGAADPARSAAGLLALTQLGTAAAQVKGGSTQAAAMMKTLSQRVSDTDAQVVDTLPRDSSGTEQGNPKRNQALVLTEQAAYAYNATAGSGRRLDLFYPKDGSPALDHPYALVDEPELSTDESRAALRFMTYVQQPAQRKLLTKAGFRTAGESAPAALVDGAGGNSPQPYAEPAVEPASDTAVRDALGTWTITVQSARITTVVDASGSMSEPVSGGRSRMDVTKASLLQALATFTPEDEIGLWEFSTKLDGDKDYRVLVPTERLGDRKADGTQRDLLSSAFSNLQPVRGGATGLYDTTLAAYKEATSTYAKGKFNALVILTDGENQDPGSISRTALIANLRRLADPEKPVPLIVIAVGPDASKEEARQIAEATGGSGHQVDDPAQIHTVILQAIVAAGATGAN
;
A
#
# COMPACT_ATOMS: atom_id res chain seq x y z
N MET A 1 -16.57 66.93 24.86
CA MET A 1 -15.12 67.01 24.62
C MET A 1 -14.50 65.77 25.20
N GLY A 2 -13.67 65.04 24.47
CA GLY A 2 -12.95 63.89 24.97
C GLY A 2 -13.43 62.54 24.34
N ARG A 3 -12.89 62.27 23.17
CA ARG A 3 -13.02 60.93 22.48
C ARG A 3 -12.13 59.91 23.18
N HIS A 4 -12.68 58.78 23.54
CA HIS A 4 -11.92 57.57 23.78
C HIS A 4 -12.37 56.50 22.79
N SER A 5 -11.50 56.19 21.85
CA SER A 5 -11.58 55.08 20.94
C SER A 5 -11.15 53.78 21.67
N LEU A 6 -12.00 52.78 21.67
CA LEU A 6 -11.70 51.41 22.08
C LEU A 6 -10.99 50.68 20.94
N PRO A 7 -10.00 49.82 21.20
CA PRO A 7 -9.39 49.00 20.17
C PRO A 7 -10.22 47.74 19.91
N ASP A 8 -10.35 47.40 18.64
CA ASP A 8 -10.99 46.21 18.14
C ASP A 8 -10.25 44.94 18.57
N HIS A 9 -10.97 44.04 19.20
CA HIS A 9 -10.51 42.67 19.44
C HIS A 9 -10.68 41.86 18.17
N HIS A 10 -9.59 41.65 17.42
CA HIS A 10 -9.53 40.60 16.43
C HIS A 10 -9.35 39.27 17.14
N GLY A 11 -10.35 38.38 16.97
CA GLY A 11 -10.32 36.99 17.42
C GLY A 11 -9.21 36.25 16.70
N ALA A 12 -8.27 35.74 17.48
CA ALA A 12 -7.26 34.81 16.99
C ALA A 12 -7.93 33.46 16.71
N GLY A 13 -8.04 33.09 15.43
CA GLY A 13 -8.37 31.75 15.01
C GLY A 13 -7.26 30.80 15.44
N ALA A 14 -7.67 29.72 16.07
CA ALA A 14 -6.78 28.65 16.42
C ALA A 14 -6.15 28.07 15.13
N ALA A 15 -4.83 28.24 15.00
CA ALA A 15 -4.07 27.61 13.94
C ALA A 15 -3.70 26.20 14.38
N ASP A 16 -4.06 25.21 13.58
CA ASP A 16 -3.63 23.83 13.72
C ASP A 16 -2.10 23.75 13.87
N PRO A 17 -1.59 22.87 14.75
CA PRO A 17 -0.16 22.68 14.92
C PRO A 17 0.39 21.92 13.71
N ARG A 18 0.93 22.64 12.75
CA ARG A 18 1.67 22.08 11.62
C ARG A 18 2.98 21.42 12.11
N PRO A 19 3.48 20.36 11.46
CA PRO A 19 4.60 19.53 11.92
C PRO A 19 5.99 20.18 11.77
N ARG A 20 6.11 21.46 12.17
CA ARG A 20 7.40 22.17 12.18
C ARG A 20 8.32 21.79 13.33
N ALA A 21 7.79 21.19 14.39
CA ALA A 21 8.57 20.77 15.56
C ALA A 21 9.53 19.62 15.23
N ARG A 22 9.07 18.60 14.46
CA ARG A 22 9.91 17.45 14.06
C ARG A 22 11.11 17.85 13.20
N ARG A 23 10.94 18.76 12.22
CA ARG A 23 12.08 19.28 11.41
C ARG A 23 13.11 20.05 12.24
N ARG A 24 12.70 20.74 13.31
CA ARG A 24 13.62 21.46 14.18
C ARG A 24 14.39 20.53 15.12
N THR A 25 13.79 19.46 15.60
CA THR A 25 14.45 18.47 16.47
C THR A 25 15.47 17.66 15.66
N VAL A 26 15.12 17.20 14.46
CA VAL A 26 16.06 16.50 13.57
C VAL A 26 17.20 17.45 13.15
N ALA A 27 16.91 18.69 12.77
CA ALA A 27 17.93 19.66 12.40
C ALA A 27 18.87 20.02 13.57
N VAL A 28 18.34 20.14 14.78
CA VAL A 28 19.16 20.43 15.98
C VAL A 28 20.02 19.24 16.36
N THR A 29 19.49 18.00 16.28
CA THR A 29 20.27 16.79 16.55
C THR A 29 21.35 16.58 15.48
N THR A 30 21.03 16.80 14.21
CA THR A 30 22.02 16.69 13.11
C THR A 30 23.12 17.77 13.23
N VAL A 31 22.77 18.98 13.60
CA VAL A 31 23.76 20.07 13.82
C VAL A 31 24.62 19.78 15.05
N LEU A 32 24.05 19.26 16.15
CA LEU A 32 24.83 18.90 17.34
C LEU A 32 25.81 17.75 17.05
N VAL A 33 25.38 16.73 16.31
CA VAL A 33 26.25 15.62 15.88
C VAL A 33 27.36 16.12 14.92
N LEU A 34 27.04 17.03 14.00
CA LEU A 34 28.04 17.64 13.11
C LEU A 34 29.01 18.55 13.83
N VAL A 35 28.60 19.28 14.86
CA VAL A 35 29.49 20.14 15.68
C VAL A 35 30.41 19.29 16.55
N VAL A 36 29.92 18.20 17.15
CA VAL A 36 30.75 17.27 17.93
C VAL A 36 31.71 16.50 17.00
N ALA A 37 31.24 16.00 15.86
CA ALA A 37 32.07 15.31 14.87
C ALA A 37 33.11 16.24 14.22
N GLY A 38 32.73 17.50 13.91
CA GLY A 38 33.63 18.52 13.37
C GLY A 38 34.70 18.97 14.39
N GLY A 39 34.33 19.09 15.66
CA GLY A 39 35.25 19.45 16.73
C GLY A 39 36.29 18.37 17.02
N THR A 40 35.89 17.11 17.05
CA THR A 40 36.79 15.96 17.22
C THR A 40 37.68 15.74 15.99
N ALA A 41 37.17 15.88 14.78
CA ALA A 41 37.98 15.78 13.54
C ALA A 41 39.05 16.89 13.44
N ALA A 42 38.73 18.12 13.86
CA ALA A 42 39.68 19.22 13.93
C ALA A 42 40.75 18.99 15.01
N ALA A 43 40.41 18.46 16.16
CA ALA A 43 41.35 18.15 17.23
C ALA A 43 42.29 16.99 16.88
N VAL A 44 41.82 15.97 16.17
CA VAL A 44 42.66 14.87 15.64
C VAL A 44 43.60 15.36 14.52
N ARG A 45 43.08 16.23 13.63
CA ARG A 45 43.88 16.76 12.49
C ARG A 45 44.93 17.80 12.91
N SER A 46 44.74 18.47 14.04
CA SER A 46 45.71 19.41 14.63
C SER A 46 46.77 18.76 15.49
N GLY A 47 46.75 17.44 15.65
CA GLY A 47 47.73 16.71 16.46
C GLY A 47 47.59 16.92 17.98
N LEU A 48 46.52 17.57 18.42
CA LEU A 48 46.21 17.78 19.85
C LEU A 48 45.71 16.53 20.55
N LEU A 49 45.27 15.54 19.79
CA LEU A 49 44.90 14.22 20.27
C LEU A 49 45.51 13.15 19.36
N SER A 50 46.77 12.80 19.57
CA SER A 50 47.38 11.63 18.96
C SER A 50 47.09 10.40 19.80
N PHE A 51 46.01 9.73 19.49
CA PHE A 51 45.77 8.38 20.02
C PHE A 51 46.44 7.40 19.07
N GLY A 52 47.61 6.94 19.39
CA GLY A 52 48.15 5.71 18.85
C GLY A 52 47.33 4.54 19.37
N ALA A 53 46.18 4.34 18.78
CA ALA A 53 45.31 3.25 19.15
C ALA A 53 45.76 1.99 18.42
N SER A 54 46.59 1.19 19.05
CA SER A 54 46.60 -0.25 18.77
C SER A 54 45.33 -0.83 19.40
N CYS A 55 44.58 -1.65 18.63
CA CYS A 55 43.42 -2.39 19.13
C CYS A 55 43.83 -3.46 20.17
N GLN A 56 44.31 -3.04 21.31
CA GLN A 56 44.80 -3.92 22.39
C GLN A 56 43.72 -4.35 23.36
N GLU A 57 42.58 -3.68 23.36
CA GLU A 57 41.41 -4.05 24.17
C GLU A 57 40.36 -4.79 23.30
N ASP A 58 39.48 -5.53 23.97
CA ASP A 58 38.35 -6.20 23.30
C ASP A 58 37.54 -5.18 22.49
N PRO A 59 37.30 -5.42 21.20
CA PRO A 59 36.59 -4.49 20.37
C PRO A 59 35.13 -4.32 20.81
N VAL A 60 34.59 -3.12 20.61
CA VAL A 60 33.15 -2.88 20.76
C VAL A 60 32.43 -3.52 19.59
N ARG A 61 31.57 -4.46 19.87
CA ARG A 61 30.81 -5.19 18.85
C ARG A 61 29.50 -4.47 18.55
N VAL A 62 29.21 -4.30 17.26
CA VAL A 62 27.96 -3.72 16.75
C VAL A 62 27.40 -4.64 15.68
N THR A 63 26.18 -5.09 15.86
CA THR A 63 25.43 -5.84 14.86
C THR A 63 24.49 -4.89 14.11
N VAL A 64 24.54 -4.93 12.78
CA VAL A 64 23.71 -4.14 11.88
C VAL A 64 22.80 -5.08 11.10
N ALA A 65 21.49 -4.96 11.27
CA ALA A 65 20.52 -5.54 10.36
C ALA A 65 20.31 -4.56 9.21
N ALA A 66 20.60 -4.95 7.98
CA ALA A 66 20.47 -4.10 6.80
C ALA A 66 19.63 -4.77 5.72
N SER A 67 18.92 -3.95 4.94
CA SER A 67 18.20 -4.44 3.76
C SER A 67 19.12 -5.25 2.84
N PRO A 68 18.62 -6.30 2.16
CA PRO A 68 19.44 -7.22 1.37
C PRO A 68 20.23 -6.54 0.25
N ASP A 69 19.70 -5.48 -0.34
CA ASP A 69 20.33 -4.69 -1.40
C ASP A 69 21.54 -3.89 -0.89
N LEU A 70 21.47 -3.32 0.32
CA LEU A 70 22.51 -2.49 0.91
C LEU A 70 23.53 -3.29 1.75
N ALA A 71 23.15 -4.44 2.30
CA ALA A 71 23.98 -5.25 3.19
C ALA A 71 25.36 -5.60 2.61
N PRO A 72 25.55 -5.91 1.30
CA PRO A 72 26.87 -6.17 0.71
C PRO A 72 27.81 -4.96 0.80
N ALA A 73 27.29 -3.75 0.54
CA ALA A 73 28.08 -2.52 0.59
C ALA A 73 28.49 -2.16 2.03
N LEU A 74 27.57 -2.30 2.99
CA LEU A 74 27.86 -2.11 4.40
C LEU A 74 28.83 -3.16 4.95
N THR A 75 28.73 -4.41 4.50
CA THR A 75 29.69 -5.46 4.84
C THR A 75 31.11 -5.12 4.33
N ALA A 76 31.21 -4.56 3.13
CA ALA A 76 32.49 -4.10 2.59
C ALA A 76 33.05 -2.92 3.42
N ALA A 77 32.22 -1.97 3.79
CA ALA A 77 32.59 -0.85 4.66
C ALA A 77 33.03 -1.33 6.05
N ALA A 78 32.34 -2.30 6.65
CA ALA A 78 32.69 -2.89 7.94
C ALA A 78 34.07 -3.61 7.90
N LYS A 79 34.34 -4.34 6.82
CA LYS A 79 35.66 -4.95 6.59
C LYS A 79 36.78 -3.93 6.48
N GLN A 80 36.52 -2.81 5.76
CA GLN A 80 37.49 -1.72 5.67
C GLN A 80 37.68 -1.02 7.01
N ALA A 81 36.60 -0.72 7.75
CA ALA A 81 36.69 -0.12 9.09
C ALA A 81 37.58 -0.94 10.04
N ARG A 82 37.47 -2.28 9.95
CA ARG A 82 38.32 -3.18 10.72
C ARG A 82 39.79 -3.15 10.25
N ALA A 83 40.02 -3.10 8.92
CA ALA A 83 41.36 -3.07 8.36
C ALA A 83 42.10 -1.72 8.62
N GLU A 84 41.34 -0.65 8.81
CA GLU A 84 41.83 0.69 9.11
C GLU A 84 41.88 0.98 10.63
N ASP A 85 41.65 -0.02 11.48
CA ASP A 85 41.60 0.09 12.93
C ASP A 85 40.72 1.26 13.42
N VAL A 86 39.51 1.38 12.83
CA VAL A 86 38.57 2.46 13.22
C VAL A 86 38.17 2.29 14.68
N THR A 87 38.35 3.35 15.46
CA THR A 87 38.09 3.35 16.92
C THR A 87 36.93 4.25 17.30
N SER A 88 36.28 3.89 18.41
CA SER A 88 35.37 4.70 19.19
C SER A 88 35.91 4.74 20.64
N ASP A 89 36.17 5.94 21.15
CA ASP A 89 36.73 6.17 22.49
C ASP A 89 37.99 5.33 22.83
N GLY A 90 38.87 5.14 21.84
CA GLY A 90 40.13 4.40 21.98
C GLY A 90 40.01 2.88 21.83
N ARG A 91 38.81 2.33 21.72
CA ARG A 91 38.53 0.90 21.45
C ARG A 91 38.20 0.69 20.01
N CYS A 92 38.70 -0.37 19.39
CA CYS A 92 38.29 -0.72 18.00
C CYS A 92 36.81 -1.07 17.90
N ILE A 93 36.21 -0.73 16.79
CA ILE A 93 34.85 -1.18 16.48
C ILE A 93 34.89 -2.47 15.65
N ALA A 94 34.03 -3.43 16.00
CA ALA A 94 33.85 -4.67 15.24
C ALA A 94 32.38 -4.75 14.78
N VAL A 95 32.14 -4.34 13.54
CA VAL A 95 30.81 -4.31 12.95
C VAL A 95 30.53 -5.60 12.20
N THR A 96 29.39 -6.23 12.52
CA THR A 96 28.84 -7.38 11.79
C THR A 96 27.55 -6.95 11.10
N VAL A 97 27.43 -7.19 9.79
CA VAL A 97 26.24 -6.85 9.01
C VAL A 97 25.51 -8.13 8.64
N SER A 98 24.22 -8.19 8.93
CA SER A 98 23.31 -9.25 8.50
C SER A 98 22.30 -8.69 7.51
N ALA A 99 22.10 -9.38 6.38
CA ALA A 99 21.03 -9.06 5.44
C ALA A 99 19.70 -9.53 6.01
N GLN A 100 18.73 -8.63 6.16
CA GLN A 100 17.38 -8.93 6.65
C GLN A 100 16.36 -8.11 5.87
N GLU A 101 15.28 -8.75 5.46
CA GLU A 101 14.17 -8.08 4.80
C GLU A 101 13.56 -7.05 5.76
N SER A 102 13.34 -5.83 5.27
CA SER A 102 12.86 -4.71 6.11
C SER A 102 11.49 -5.00 6.71
N TYR A 103 10.59 -5.66 5.98
CA TYR A 103 9.28 -6.06 6.48
C TYR A 103 9.37 -7.10 7.60
N GLU A 104 10.32 -8.04 7.57
CA GLU A 104 10.50 -9.07 8.62
C GLU A 104 10.98 -8.46 9.94
N VAL A 105 11.86 -7.47 9.86
CA VAL A 105 12.29 -6.70 11.04
C VAL A 105 11.13 -5.89 11.60
N THR A 106 10.32 -5.26 10.72
CA THR A 106 9.10 -4.55 11.10
C THR A 106 8.12 -5.46 11.83
N ASP A 107 7.80 -6.62 11.26
CA ASP A 107 6.90 -7.61 11.88
C ASP A 107 7.43 -8.11 13.24
N THR A 108 8.75 -8.26 13.37
CA THR A 108 9.40 -8.63 14.62
C THR A 108 9.18 -7.57 15.70
N LEU A 109 9.37 -6.30 15.35
CA LEU A 109 9.21 -5.16 16.26
C LEU A 109 7.72 -4.95 16.64
N GLN A 110 6.81 -5.06 15.69
CA GLN A 110 5.36 -4.98 15.91
C GLN A 110 4.83 -6.12 16.79
N ALA A 111 5.44 -7.29 16.70
CA ALA A 111 5.15 -8.42 17.62
C ALA A 111 5.76 -8.25 19.03
N GLY A 112 6.31 -7.07 19.36
CA GLY A 112 6.94 -6.79 20.67
C GLY A 112 8.24 -7.55 20.89
N ARG A 113 8.91 -8.04 19.84
CA ARG A 113 10.19 -8.73 19.92
C ARG A 113 11.31 -7.82 19.41
N LYS A 114 12.51 -7.99 19.95
CA LYS A 114 13.69 -7.27 19.47
C LYS A 114 14.42 -8.05 18.37
N PRO A 115 14.87 -7.39 17.29
CA PRO A 115 15.86 -7.99 16.39
C PRO A 115 17.21 -8.13 17.12
N ASP A 116 18.01 -9.11 16.71
CA ASP A 116 19.37 -9.31 17.25
C ASP A 116 20.35 -8.32 16.57
N ALA A 117 20.08 -7.03 16.75
CA ALA A 117 20.88 -5.95 16.17
C ALA A 117 20.73 -4.66 16.98
N GLN A 118 21.82 -3.92 17.17
CA GLN A 118 21.85 -2.58 17.74
C GLN A 118 21.48 -1.51 16.73
N VAL A 119 21.67 -1.82 15.44
CA VAL A 119 21.40 -0.90 14.33
C VAL A 119 20.52 -1.59 13.31
N TRP A 120 19.52 -0.87 12.83
CA TRP A 120 18.70 -1.27 11.71
C TRP A 120 18.82 -0.26 10.56
N VAL A 121 19.10 -0.76 9.36
CA VAL A 121 19.18 0.03 8.14
C VAL A 121 18.21 -0.58 7.13
N PRO A 122 16.90 -0.27 7.25
CA PRO A 122 15.91 -0.70 6.27
C PRO A 122 16.13 0.03 4.94
N ASP A 123 15.50 -0.45 3.89
CA ASP A 123 15.51 0.18 2.57
C ASP A 123 14.72 1.52 2.55
N SER A 124 13.76 1.72 3.48
CA SER A 124 12.98 2.96 3.54
C SER A 124 12.58 3.35 4.96
N SER A 125 12.47 4.66 5.20
CA SER A 125 11.88 5.24 6.43
C SER A 125 10.42 4.86 6.62
N LEU A 126 9.70 4.43 5.59
CA LEU A 126 8.33 3.91 5.68
C LEU A 126 8.20 2.78 6.71
N TRP A 127 9.23 1.96 6.86
CA TRP A 127 9.23 0.87 7.86
C TRP A 127 9.34 1.40 9.28
N LEU A 128 10.14 2.46 9.49
CA LEU A 128 10.25 3.12 10.80
C LEU A 128 8.92 3.77 11.20
N ASP A 129 8.28 4.46 10.25
CA ASP A 129 6.97 5.09 10.45
C ASP A 129 5.89 4.04 10.76
N ARG A 130 5.96 2.88 10.11
CA ARG A 130 5.04 1.75 10.36
C ARG A 130 5.22 1.18 11.76
N VAL A 131 6.46 0.99 12.23
CA VAL A 131 6.75 0.56 13.62
C VAL A 131 6.26 1.60 14.62
N ALA A 132 6.49 2.90 14.34
CA ALA A 132 6.07 3.99 15.22
C ALA A 132 4.55 4.14 15.31
N ALA A 133 3.82 3.89 14.21
CA ALA A 133 2.36 3.99 14.16
C ALA A 133 1.66 2.92 15.00
N ASP A 134 2.22 1.73 15.10
CA ASP A 134 1.66 0.61 15.89
C ASP A 134 1.94 0.72 17.40
N GLY A 135 2.70 1.73 17.85
CA GLY A 135 3.01 1.92 19.26
C GLY A 135 3.91 0.82 19.85
N SER A 136 4.82 0.27 19.05
CA SER A 136 5.81 -0.72 19.51
C SER A 136 6.52 -0.26 20.78
N ALA A 137 6.70 -1.16 21.74
CA ALA A 137 7.43 -0.90 22.97
C ALA A 137 8.94 -0.66 22.71
N THR A 138 9.48 -1.20 21.63
CA THR A 138 10.88 -1.03 21.23
C THR A 138 11.01 0.27 20.44
N GLN A 139 11.77 1.22 20.96
CA GLN A 139 12.05 2.47 20.26
C GLN A 139 13.05 2.24 19.12
N VAL A 140 12.76 2.83 17.96
CA VAL A 140 13.68 2.86 16.82
C VAL A 140 13.92 4.32 16.45
N THR A 141 15.17 4.77 16.64
CA THR A 141 15.55 6.18 16.47
C THR A 141 16.42 6.35 15.24
N SER A 142 15.89 6.99 14.18
CA SER A 142 16.69 7.34 13.01
C SER A 142 17.71 8.42 13.38
N VAL A 143 18.99 8.15 13.06
CA VAL A 143 20.10 9.08 13.30
C VAL A 143 20.71 9.62 12.02
N GLY A 144 20.22 9.20 10.87
CA GLY A 144 20.60 9.73 9.55
C GLY A 144 20.27 8.76 8.42
N GLN A 145 20.80 9.07 7.24
CA GLN A 145 20.58 8.34 5.98
C GLN A 145 21.91 7.84 5.43
N VAL A 146 21.93 6.60 4.95
CA VAL A 146 23.14 5.95 4.40
C VAL A 146 23.23 6.11 2.89
N ALA A 147 22.14 5.85 2.20
CA ALA A 147 22.07 5.75 0.75
C ALA A 147 20.67 6.16 0.25
N GLU A 148 20.55 6.32 -1.06
CA GLU A 148 19.29 6.64 -1.72
C GLU A 148 19.20 5.90 -3.05
N THR A 149 17.99 5.48 -3.44
CA THR A 149 17.74 4.91 -4.76
C THR A 149 16.30 5.21 -5.21
N PRO A 150 16.10 5.83 -6.40
CA PRO A 150 14.76 6.10 -6.91
C PRO A 150 14.08 4.83 -7.38
N VAL A 151 12.75 4.79 -7.22
CA VAL A 151 11.87 3.77 -7.77
C VAL A 151 11.49 4.16 -9.20
N ALA A 152 11.62 3.23 -10.12
CA ALA A 152 11.39 3.45 -11.55
C ALA A 152 10.78 2.20 -12.19
N VAL A 153 10.62 2.20 -13.51
CA VAL A 153 10.14 1.03 -14.25
C VAL A 153 11.25 0.51 -15.16
N ALA A 154 11.74 -0.69 -14.86
CA ALA A 154 12.74 -1.37 -15.66
C ALA A 154 12.06 -2.27 -16.71
N MET A 155 12.49 -2.22 -17.96
CA MET A 155 11.85 -2.93 -19.08
C MET A 155 12.86 -3.74 -19.87
N VAL A 156 12.40 -4.88 -20.41
CA VAL A 156 13.18 -5.55 -21.44
C VAL A 156 13.26 -4.69 -22.71
N PRO A 157 14.37 -4.71 -23.48
CA PRO A 157 14.57 -3.80 -24.62
C PRO A 157 13.44 -3.81 -25.65
N ALA A 158 12.81 -4.96 -25.87
CA ALA A 158 11.71 -5.08 -26.81
C ALA A 158 10.46 -4.28 -26.35
N ALA A 159 10.14 -4.34 -25.06
CA ALA A 159 9.03 -3.58 -24.48
C ALA A 159 9.33 -2.08 -24.43
N ALA A 160 10.53 -1.70 -24.01
CA ALA A 160 10.99 -0.31 -23.99
C ALA A 160 10.88 0.32 -25.39
N LYS A 161 11.39 -0.37 -26.42
CA LYS A 161 11.29 0.08 -27.81
C LYS A 161 9.84 0.21 -28.29
N SER A 162 8.95 -0.72 -27.92
CA SER A 162 7.54 -0.66 -28.33
C SER A 162 6.80 0.55 -27.75
N LEU A 163 7.24 1.03 -26.59
CA LEU A 163 6.73 2.24 -25.94
C LEU A 163 7.41 3.53 -26.45
N GLY A 164 8.46 3.41 -27.29
CA GLY A 164 9.17 4.54 -27.88
C GLY A 164 10.30 5.10 -26.98
N TRP A 165 10.84 4.29 -26.09
CA TRP A 165 12.06 4.61 -25.34
C TRP A 165 13.27 4.75 -26.28
N PRO A 166 14.17 5.70 -26.07
CA PRO A 166 14.22 6.71 -24.99
C PRO A 166 13.52 8.04 -25.30
N GLU A 167 12.90 8.20 -26.50
CA GLU A 167 12.37 9.49 -26.96
C GLU A 167 11.06 9.88 -26.26
N LYS A 168 10.29 8.88 -25.81
CA LYS A 168 9.01 9.10 -25.12
C LYS A 168 9.13 8.88 -23.63
N THR A 169 8.47 9.75 -22.87
CA THR A 169 8.32 9.65 -21.43
C THR A 169 6.85 9.48 -21.05
N TYR A 170 6.60 8.80 -19.95
CA TYR A 170 5.25 8.47 -19.45
C TYR A 170 5.15 8.77 -17.96
N SER A 171 3.94 9.07 -17.49
CA SER A 171 3.61 9.10 -16.07
C SER A 171 3.38 7.69 -15.52
N TRP A 172 3.33 7.54 -14.20
CA TRP A 172 2.91 6.29 -13.55
C TRP A 172 1.55 5.81 -14.07
N LEU A 173 0.59 6.73 -14.16
CA LEU A 173 -0.76 6.43 -14.62
C LEU A 173 -0.78 5.94 -16.08
N GLU A 174 0.00 6.56 -16.95
CA GLU A 174 0.09 6.16 -18.36
C GLU A 174 0.77 4.79 -18.53
N LEU A 175 1.81 4.49 -17.74
CA LEU A 175 2.50 3.19 -17.77
C LEU A 175 1.58 2.04 -17.32
N VAL A 176 0.88 2.21 -16.19
CA VAL A 176 -0.06 1.20 -15.71
C VAL A 176 -1.27 1.11 -16.63
N GLY A 177 -1.74 2.24 -17.19
CA GLY A 177 -2.78 2.26 -18.22
C GLY A 177 -2.39 1.47 -19.47
N ALA A 178 -1.14 1.53 -19.92
CA ALA A 178 -0.64 0.71 -21.02
C ALA A 178 -0.65 -0.79 -20.67
N ALA A 179 -0.35 -1.15 -19.44
CA ALA A 179 -0.45 -2.53 -18.95
C ALA A 179 -1.88 -3.07 -18.92
N MET A 180 -2.88 -2.19 -18.75
CA MET A 180 -4.31 -2.57 -18.76
C MET A 180 -4.89 -2.76 -20.15
N GLN A 181 -4.29 -2.17 -21.19
CA GLN A 181 -4.81 -2.20 -22.57
C GLN A 181 -4.49 -3.50 -23.33
N GLY A 182 -4.48 -4.63 -22.65
CA GLY A 182 -4.23 -5.95 -23.21
C GLY A 182 -2.79 -6.44 -23.04
N ASP A 183 -2.36 -7.40 -23.86
CA ASP A 183 -1.03 -8.05 -23.78
C ASP A 183 0.16 -7.14 -24.17
N SER A 184 -0.04 -5.84 -24.29
CA SER A 184 0.96 -4.90 -24.80
C SER A 184 2.13 -4.66 -23.83
N LEU A 185 1.87 -4.70 -22.49
CA LEU A 185 2.89 -4.53 -21.47
C LEU A 185 2.56 -5.37 -20.22
N LYS A 186 3.37 -6.37 -19.95
CA LYS A 186 3.24 -7.21 -18.75
C LYS A 186 4.09 -6.61 -17.65
N LEU A 187 3.45 -5.75 -16.82
CA LEU A 187 4.10 -5.03 -15.72
C LEU A 187 3.96 -5.83 -14.41
N GLY A 188 5.08 -6.17 -13.79
CA GLY A 188 5.16 -6.81 -12.49
C GLY A 188 5.67 -5.86 -11.40
N ALA A 189 5.36 -6.18 -10.16
CA ALA A 189 5.84 -5.47 -8.97
C ALA A 189 6.05 -6.45 -7.81
N ALA A 190 6.79 -6.05 -6.78
CA ALA A 190 6.76 -6.73 -5.50
C ALA A 190 5.54 -6.30 -4.67
N ASP A 191 5.12 -7.15 -3.73
CA ASP A 191 3.97 -6.90 -2.87
C ASP A 191 4.17 -5.61 -2.03
N PRO A 192 3.33 -4.59 -2.20
CA PRO A 192 3.41 -3.36 -1.42
C PRO A 192 3.36 -3.54 0.10
N ALA A 193 2.83 -4.65 0.59
CA ALA A 193 2.86 -4.96 2.02
C ALA A 193 4.26 -5.37 2.51
N ARG A 194 5.15 -5.81 1.61
CA ARG A 194 6.50 -6.35 1.90
C ARG A 194 7.63 -5.62 1.17
N SER A 195 7.32 -4.72 0.24
CA SER A 195 8.27 -3.97 -0.57
C SER A 195 7.99 -2.48 -0.46
N ALA A 196 8.98 -1.71 -0.01
CA ALA A 196 8.87 -0.26 -0.01
C ALA A 196 8.83 0.31 -1.44
N ALA A 197 9.55 -0.29 -2.40
CA ALA A 197 9.48 0.10 -3.81
C ALA A 197 8.07 -0.10 -4.37
N GLY A 198 7.46 -1.26 -4.11
CA GLY A 198 6.08 -1.55 -4.49
C GLY A 198 5.08 -0.57 -3.86
N LEU A 199 5.25 -0.28 -2.56
CA LEU A 199 4.37 0.63 -1.82
C LEU A 199 4.48 2.08 -2.31
N LEU A 200 5.69 2.57 -2.55
CA LEU A 200 5.91 3.92 -3.08
C LEU A 200 5.33 4.08 -4.49
N ALA A 201 5.55 3.11 -5.39
CA ALA A 201 4.95 3.12 -6.72
C ALA A 201 3.42 3.14 -6.67
N LEU A 202 2.84 2.32 -5.78
CA LEU A 202 1.40 2.27 -5.57
C LEU A 202 0.84 3.59 -5.03
N THR A 203 1.55 4.22 -4.09
CA THR A 203 1.18 5.52 -3.51
C THR A 203 1.23 6.62 -4.57
N GLN A 204 2.24 6.63 -5.44
CA GLN A 204 2.31 7.56 -6.57
C GLN A 204 1.17 7.36 -7.55
N LEU A 205 0.84 6.11 -7.86
CA LEU A 205 -0.30 5.78 -8.71
C LEU A 205 -1.62 6.29 -8.10
N GLY A 206 -1.83 6.07 -6.80
CA GLY A 206 -3.01 6.56 -6.08
C GLY A 206 -3.10 8.09 -6.07
N THR A 207 -1.98 8.78 -5.82
CA THR A 207 -1.88 10.23 -5.83
C THR A 207 -2.15 10.81 -7.22
N ALA A 208 -1.57 10.22 -8.26
CA ALA A 208 -1.82 10.63 -9.65
C ALA A 208 -3.28 10.40 -10.07
N ALA A 209 -3.87 9.27 -9.66
CA ALA A 209 -5.26 8.96 -9.94
C ALA A 209 -6.23 9.92 -9.23
N ALA A 210 -5.92 10.37 -8.02
CA ALA A 210 -6.75 11.33 -7.28
C ALA A 210 -6.89 12.70 -7.99
N GLN A 211 -5.96 13.04 -8.89
CA GLN A 211 -6.01 14.26 -9.70
C GLN A 211 -6.96 14.16 -10.91
N VAL A 212 -7.47 12.97 -11.23
CA VAL A 212 -8.28 12.72 -12.42
C VAL A 212 -9.72 12.41 -12.02
N LYS A 213 -10.71 12.94 -12.76
CA LYS A 213 -12.12 12.63 -12.52
C LYS A 213 -12.39 11.12 -12.67
N GLY A 214 -12.93 10.49 -11.63
CA GLY A 214 -13.14 9.05 -11.58
C GLY A 214 -11.88 8.23 -11.31
N GLY A 215 -10.79 8.89 -10.93
CA GLY A 215 -9.48 8.28 -10.76
C GLY A 215 -9.39 7.22 -9.67
N SER A 216 -10.18 7.31 -8.60
CA SER A 216 -10.21 6.26 -7.55
C SER A 216 -10.63 4.89 -8.09
N THR A 217 -11.66 4.85 -8.94
CA THR A 217 -12.10 3.62 -9.61
C THR A 217 -11.05 3.10 -10.58
N GLN A 218 -10.40 4.01 -11.31
CA GLN A 218 -9.32 3.67 -12.22
C GLN A 218 -8.11 3.12 -11.45
N ALA A 219 -7.73 3.74 -10.32
CA ALA A 219 -6.67 3.25 -9.45
C ALA A 219 -6.96 1.83 -8.93
N ALA A 220 -8.16 1.56 -8.43
CA ALA A 220 -8.55 0.24 -7.97
C ALA A 220 -8.47 -0.82 -9.11
N ALA A 221 -8.91 -0.49 -10.32
CA ALA A 221 -8.79 -1.37 -11.49
C ALA A 221 -7.31 -1.62 -11.87
N MET A 222 -6.47 -0.59 -11.80
CA MET A 222 -5.03 -0.69 -12.03
C MET A 222 -4.35 -1.56 -10.97
N MET A 223 -4.67 -1.37 -9.70
CA MET A 223 -4.17 -2.18 -8.59
C MET A 223 -4.57 -3.66 -8.75
N LYS A 224 -5.82 -3.93 -9.16
CA LYS A 224 -6.27 -5.29 -9.46
C LYS A 224 -5.48 -5.93 -10.61
N THR A 225 -5.17 -5.18 -11.66
CA THR A 225 -4.35 -5.67 -12.77
C THR A 225 -2.92 -5.96 -12.33
N LEU A 226 -2.30 -5.06 -11.56
CA LEU A 226 -0.96 -5.26 -11.00
C LEU A 226 -0.92 -6.47 -10.05
N SER A 227 -1.95 -6.68 -9.24
CA SER A 227 -2.01 -7.79 -8.28
C SER A 227 -1.90 -9.18 -8.91
N GLN A 228 -2.27 -9.31 -10.19
CA GLN A 228 -2.13 -10.57 -10.93
C GLN A 228 -0.67 -10.92 -11.28
N ARG A 229 0.26 -9.96 -11.11
CA ARG A 229 1.67 -10.08 -11.48
C ARG A 229 2.61 -9.65 -10.35
N VAL A 230 2.14 -9.80 -9.11
CA VAL A 230 2.90 -9.48 -7.91
C VAL A 230 3.73 -10.68 -7.47
N SER A 231 4.93 -10.41 -7.02
CA SER A 231 5.82 -11.35 -6.32
C SER A 231 5.92 -10.97 -4.85
N ASP A 232 6.24 -11.91 -3.97
CA ASP A 232 6.30 -11.64 -2.53
C ASP A 232 7.38 -10.64 -2.14
N THR A 233 8.54 -10.63 -2.85
CA THR A 233 9.68 -9.77 -2.54
C THR A 233 10.29 -9.15 -3.80
N ASP A 234 11.10 -8.09 -3.62
CA ASP A 234 11.83 -7.44 -4.71
C ASP A 234 12.81 -8.38 -5.43
N ALA A 235 13.42 -9.31 -4.71
CA ALA A 235 14.30 -10.32 -5.30
C ALA A 235 13.51 -11.27 -6.22
N GLN A 236 12.33 -11.72 -5.80
CA GLN A 236 11.50 -12.64 -6.58
C GLN A 236 10.90 -11.99 -7.83
N VAL A 237 10.61 -10.68 -7.80
CA VAL A 237 10.04 -10.00 -8.97
C VAL A 237 10.99 -10.04 -10.16
N VAL A 238 12.30 -9.95 -9.93
CA VAL A 238 13.33 -10.02 -10.97
C VAL A 238 13.35 -11.40 -11.66
N ASP A 239 13.06 -12.48 -10.94
CA ASP A 239 12.99 -13.84 -11.48
C ASP A 239 11.81 -14.04 -12.46
N THR A 240 10.88 -13.12 -12.48
CA THR A 240 9.73 -13.14 -13.41
C THR A 240 10.07 -12.63 -14.81
N LEU A 241 11.24 -12.03 -15.03
CA LEU A 241 11.72 -11.60 -16.35
C LEU A 241 11.92 -12.78 -17.30
N PRO A 242 11.92 -12.55 -18.63
CA PRO A 242 12.33 -13.55 -19.60
C PRO A 242 13.76 -14.06 -19.32
N ARG A 243 13.94 -15.36 -19.34
CA ARG A 243 15.23 -16.00 -19.06
C ARG A 243 16.28 -15.78 -20.15
N ASP A 244 15.81 -15.55 -21.37
CA ASP A 244 16.63 -15.26 -22.52
C ASP A 244 15.88 -14.36 -23.54
N SER A 245 16.55 -13.99 -24.62
CA SER A 245 16.00 -13.16 -25.68
C SER A 245 15.24 -13.93 -26.77
N SER A 246 14.96 -15.23 -26.56
CA SER A 246 14.19 -16.04 -27.52
C SER A 246 12.74 -15.56 -27.63
N GLY A 247 12.14 -15.71 -28.80
CA GLY A 247 10.73 -15.38 -29.01
C GLY A 247 9.79 -16.19 -28.09
N THR A 248 10.18 -17.39 -27.69
CA THR A 248 9.43 -18.24 -26.76
C THR A 248 9.40 -17.65 -25.35
N GLU A 249 10.53 -17.17 -24.82
CA GLU A 249 10.56 -16.53 -23.49
C GLU A 249 9.95 -15.13 -23.53
N GLN A 250 10.22 -14.35 -24.58
CA GLN A 250 9.63 -13.00 -24.77
C GLN A 250 8.11 -13.04 -24.91
N GLY A 251 7.57 -14.05 -25.60
CA GLY A 251 6.14 -14.29 -25.79
C GLY A 251 5.44 -15.03 -24.64
N ASN A 252 6.19 -15.51 -23.63
CA ASN A 252 5.63 -16.29 -22.54
C ASN A 252 4.66 -15.45 -21.68
N PRO A 253 3.37 -15.86 -21.56
CA PRO A 253 2.39 -15.10 -20.80
C PRO A 253 2.69 -15.03 -19.29
N LYS A 254 3.52 -15.93 -18.78
CA LYS A 254 3.94 -15.98 -17.37
C LYS A 254 5.13 -15.05 -17.07
N ARG A 255 5.78 -14.47 -18.10
CA ARG A 255 6.91 -13.57 -17.93
C ARG A 255 6.46 -12.12 -17.94
N ASN A 256 7.09 -11.31 -17.09
CA ASN A 256 6.91 -9.87 -17.10
C ASN A 256 7.88 -9.23 -18.09
N GLN A 257 7.43 -8.18 -18.75
CA GLN A 257 8.22 -7.41 -19.72
C GLN A 257 8.73 -6.10 -19.12
N ALA A 258 8.07 -5.65 -18.06
CA ALA A 258 8.42 -4.49 -17.26
C ALA A 258 8.25 -4.81 -15.78
N LEU A 259 9.07 -4.21 -14.94
CA LEU A 259 9.03 -4.36 -13.49
C LEU A 259 9.11 -2.99 -12.82
N VAL A 260 8.36 -2.80 -11.75
CA VAL A 260 8.65 -1.74 -10.77
C VAL A 260 9.89 -2.17 -10.00
N LEU A 261 10.99 -1.44 -10.14
CA LEU A 261 12.27 -1.71 -9.49
C LEU A 261 12.90 -0.41 -8.99
N THR A 262 13.83 -0.53 -8.07
CA THR A 262 14.75 0.57 -7.77
C THR A 262 15.84 0.70 -8.84
N GLU A 263 16.40 1.89 -8.99
CA GLU A 263 17.57 2.14 -9.85
C GLU A 263 18.73 1.21 -9.47
N GLN A 264 18.93 1.00 -8.17
CA GLN A 264 19.95 0.09 -7.64
C GLN A 264 19.72 -1.36 -8.10
N ALA A 265 18.49 -1.87 -8.01
CA ALA A 265 18.15 -3.24 -8.43
C ALA A 265 18.36 -3.43 -9.95
N ALA A 266 17.97 -2.43 -10.76
CA ALA A 266 18.22 -2.43 -12.19
C ALA A 266 19.72 -2.38 -12.51
N TYR A 267 20.49 -1.56 -11.78
CA TYR A 267 21.95 -1.49 -11.89
C TYR A 267 22.61 -2.84 -11.57
N ALA A 268 22.24 -3.45 -10.45
CA ALA A 268 22.78 -4.74 -10.03
C ALA A 268 22.44 -5.86 -11.04
N TYR A 269 21.20 -5.89 -11.55
CA TYR A 269 20.81 -6.81 -12.61
C TYR A 269 21.65 -6.61 -13.88
N ASN A 270 21.74 -5.37 -14.35
CA ASN A 270 22.46 -5.02 -15.57
C ASN A 270 23.96 -5.29 -15.49
N ALA A 271 24.55 -5.23 -14.29
CA ALA A 271 25.95 -5.56 -14.07
C ALA A 271 26.27 -7.05 -14.32
N THR A 272 25.28 -7.93 -14.15
CA THR A 272 25.44 -9.38 -14.32
C THR A 272 24.74 -9.91 -15.57
N ALA A 273 23.82 -9.14 -16.16
CA ALA A 273 23.09 -9.55 -17.35
C ALA A 273 24.01 -9.63 -18.57
N GLY A 274 23.91 -10.72 -19.34
CA GLY A 274 24.59 -10.83 -20.64
C GLY A 274 24.06 -9.81 -21.65
N SER A 275 24.83 -9.59 -22.74
CA SER A 275 24.41 -8.71 -23.84
C SER A 275 23.03 -9.13 -24.39
N GLY A 276 22.09 -8.18 -24.50
CA GLY A 276 20.72 -8.40 -24.96
C GLY A 276 19.70 -8.73 -23.87
N ARG A 277 20.12 -8.82 -22.59
CA ARG A 277 19.24 -8.98 -21.43
C ARG A 277 19.25 -7.78 -20.46
N ARG A 278 20.10 -6.78 -20.74
CA ARG A 278 20.10 -5.56 -19.93
C ARG A 278 18.73 -4.89 -20.02
N LEU A 279 18.29 -4.39 -18.90
CA LEU A 279 17.03 -3.63 -18.82
C LEU A 279 17.27 -2.18 -19.21
N ASP A 280 16.29 -1.58 -19.85
CA ASP A 280 16.16 -0.14 -20.01
C ASP A 280 15.36 0.41 -18.83
N LEU A 281 15.89 1.41 -18.14
CA LEU A 281 15.26 2.00 -16.97
C LEU A 281 14.53 3.29 -17.34
N PHE A 282 13.27 3.34 -16.98
CA PHE A 282 12.35 4.40 -17.29
C PHE A 282 11.96 5.16 -16.02
N TYR A 283 12.30 6.44 -15.92
CA TYR A 283 11.89 7.30 -14.82
C TYR A 283 10.58 8.01 -15.20
N PRO A 284 9.47 7.81 -14.46
CA PRO A 284 8.19 8.46 -14.77
C PRO A 284 8.27 9.98 -14.73
N LYS A 285 7.62 10.66 -15.70
CA LYS A 285 7.68 12.13 -15.85
C LYS A 285 7.01 12.90 -14.73
N ASP A 286 6.14 12.24 -13.95
CA ASP A 286 5.51 12.77 -12.74
C ASP A 286 6.32 12.49 -11.46
N GLY A 287 7.54 11.98 -11.64
CA GLY A 287 8.55 11.83 -10.61
C GLY A 287 8.74 10.40 -10.12
N SER A 288 9.93 10.15 -9.62
CA SER A 288 10.36 8.87 -9.04
C SER A 288 10.52 9.04 -7.54
N PRO A 289 9.67 8.42 -6.70
CA PRO A 289 9.91 8.40 -5.26
C PRO A 289 11.19 7.60 -4.97
N ALA A 290 11.86 7.90 -3.87
CA ALA A 290 13.12 7.25 -3.52
C ALA A 290 13.03 6.46 -2.22
N LEU A 291 13.73 5.33 -2.17
CA LEU A 291 14.09 4.65 -0.95
C LEU A 291 15.28 5.37 -0.31
N ASP A 292 15.18 5.70 0.97
CA ASP A 292 16.10 6.61 1.66
C ASP A 292 17.06 5.93 2.64
N HIS A 293 17.03 4.62 2.78
CA HIS A 293 17.90 3.78 3.63
C HIS A 293 18.34 4.47 4.94
N PRO A 294 17.41 4.69 5.88
CA PRO A 294 17.72 5.35 7.14
C PRO A 294 18.62 4.46 8.01
N TYR A 295 19.55 5.07 8.76
CA TYR A 295 20.34 4.42 9.78
C TYR A 295 19.67 4.65 11.14
N ALA A 296 19.17 3.61 11.78
CA ALA A 296 18.40 3.73 13.00
C ALA A 296 19.00 2.90 14.13
N LEU A 297 19.04 3.47 15.34
CA LEU A 297 19.37 2.74 16.56
C LEU A 297 18.13 2.00 17.06
N VAL A 298 18.31 0.74 17.43
CA VAL A 298 17.26 -0.10 17.99
C VAL A 298 17.38 -0.06 19.52
N ASP A 299 16.29 0.37 20.17
CA ASP A 299 16.18 0.46 21.63
C ASP A 299 17.39 1.15 22.28
N GLU A 300 17.71 2.34 21.77
CA GLU A 300 18.86 3.14 22.20
C GLU A 300 19.02 3.26 23.72
N PRO A 301 17.93 3.39 24.54
CA PRO A 301 18.06 3.45 26.00
C PRO A 301 18.66 2.19 26.65
N GLU A 302 18.56 1.04 26.02
CA GLU A 302 19.11 -0.24 26.49
C GLU A 302 20.54 -0.50 26.00
N LEU A 303 21.03 0.29 25.04
CA LEU A 303 22.41 0.18 24.57
C LEU A 303 23.38 0.74 25.59
N SER A 304 24.52 0.08 25.74
CA SER A 304 25.63 0.68 26.50
C SER A 304 26.15 1.93 25.75
N THR A 305 26.74 2.84 26.51
CA THR A 305 27.36 4.05 25.96
C THR A 305 28.39 3.73 24.86
N ASP A 306 29.15 2.64 25.05
CA ASP A 306 30.16 2.20 24.09
C ASP A 306 29.52 1.69 22.78
N GLU A 307 28.44 0.91 22.88
CA GLU A 307 27.69 0.42 21.70
C GLU A 307 27.05 1.55 20.92
N SER A 308 26.34 2.48 21.59
CA SER A 308 25.74 3.65 20.94
C SER A 308 26.81 4.49 20.21
N ARG A 309 27.93 4.77 20.87
CA ARG A 309 29.03 5.55 20.26
C ARG A 309 29.69 4.80 19.11
N ALA A 310 29.90 3.49 19.23
CA ALA A 310 30.46 2.67 18.17
C ALA A 310 29.52 2.60 16.95
N ALA A 311 28.21 2.49 17.16
CA ALA A 311 27.20 2.53 16.11
C ALA A 311 27.22 3.88 15.37
N LEU A 312 27.22 5.00 16.08
CA LEU A 312 27.32 6.34 15.51
C LEU A 312 28.68 6.58 14.80
N ARG A 313 29.75 6.02 15.35
CA ARG A 313 31.08 6.07 14.72
C ARG A 313 31.12 5.34 13.39
N PHE A 314 30.47 4.17 13.31
CA PHE A 314 30.35 3.43 12.06
C PHE A 314 29.50 4.18 11.02
N MET A 315 28.38 4.77 11.41
CA MET A 315 27.61 5.64 10.53
C MET A 315 28.47 6.77 9.94
N THR A 316 29.19 7.50 10.81
CA THR A 316 30.09 8.58 10.40
C THR A 316 31.16 8.07 9.43
N TYR A 317 31.67 6.85 9.65
CA TYR A 317 32.66 6.22 8.78
C TYR A 317 32.07 5.92 7.40
N VAL A 318 30.86 5.34 7.33
CA VAL A 318 30.17 5.03 6.07
C VAL A 318 29.92 6.29 5.22
N GLN A 319 29.75 7.43 5.87
CA GLN A 319 29.55 8.71 5.18
C GLN A 319 30.86 9.36 4.66
N GLN A 320 32.03 8.77 4.88
CA GLN A 320 33.29 9.29 4.35
C GLN A 320 33.38 9.10 2.83
N PRO A 321 34.13 9.96 2.11
CA PRO A 321 34.21 9.91 0.64
C PRO A 321 34.65 8.56 0.05
N ALA A 322 35.49 7.82 0.76
CA ALA A 322 35.94 6.49 0.32
C ALA A 322 34.80 5.46 0.35
N GLN A 323 34.01 5.46 1.43
CA GLN A 323 32.87 4.56 1.63
C GLN A 323 31.67 4.95 0.75
N ARG A 324 31.43 6.25 0.52
CA ARG A 324 30.44 6.72 -0.47
C ARG A 324 30.72 6.18 -1.87
N LYS A 325 32.01 6.06 -2.26
CA LYS A 325 32.39 5.41 -3.53
C LYS A 325 32.01 3.93 -3.56
N LEU A 326 32.05 3.22 -2.42
CA LEU A 326 31.58 1.83 -2.36
C LEU A 326 30.06 1.75 -2.58
N LEU A 327 29.29 2.66 -1.97
CA LEU A 327 27.84 2.76 -2.17
C LEU A 327 27.51 3.05 -3.63
N THR A 328 28.17 4.05 -4.25
CA THR A 328 27.96 4.38 -5.67
C THR A 328 28.32 3.21 -6.59
N LYS A 329 29.41 2.48 -6.28
CA LYS A 329 29.81 1.28 -7.03
C LYS A 329 28.80 0.13 -6.88
N ALA A 330 28.06 0.10 -5.78
CA ALA A 330 26.97 -0.85 -5.56
C ALA A 330 25.62 -0.41 -6.18
N GLY A 331 25.59 0.75 -6.86
CA GLY A 331 24.41 1.24 -7.56
C GLY A 331 23.54 2.22 -6.74
N PHE A 332 24.04 2.70 -5.60
CA PHE A 332 23.31 3.66 -4.76
C PHE A 332 23.72 5.10 -5.06
N ARG A 333 22.78 6.01 -4.91
CA ARG A 333 23.02 7.45 -4.85
C ARG A 333 23.47 7.86 -3.44
N THR A 334 24.23 8.91 -3.36
CA THR A 334 24.54 9.58 -2.10
C THR A 334 23.46 10.63 -1.82
N ALA A 335 22.92 10.65 -0.63
CA ALA A 335 21.87 11.59 -0.25
C ALA A 335 22.27 13.04 -0.54
N GLY A 336 21.40 13.77 -1.24
CA GLY A 336 21.58 15.19 -1.58
C GLY A 336 22.63 15.48 -2.67
N GLU A 337 23.16 14.47 -3.36
CA GLU A 337 24.07 14.63 -4.50
C GLU A 337 23.39 14.19 -5.80
N SER A 338 23.72 14.88 -6.91
CA SER A 338 23.25 14.46 -8.24
C SER A 338 23.82 13.09 -8.61
N ALA A 339 23.00 12.26 -9.23
CA ALA A 339 23.42 10.92 -9.65
C ALA A 339 24.54 10.98 -10.67
N PRO A 340 25.65 10.23 -10.50
CA PRO A 340 26.66 10.11 -11.53
C PRO A 340 26.08 9.51 -12.82
N ALA A 341 26.39 10.09 -13.98
CA ALA A 341 25.93 9.57 -15.28
C ALA A 341 26.19 8.06 -15.46
N ALA A 342 27.37 7.60 -15.02
CA ALA A 342 27.73 6.18 -15.10
C ALA A 342 26.83 5.25 -14.28
N LEU A 343 26.23 5.75 -13.18
CA LEU A 343 25.26 5.00 -12.40
C LEU A 343 23.95 4.89 -13.17
N VAL A 344 23.41 6.01 -13.67
CA VAL A 344 22.18 6.07 -14.46
C VAL A 344 22.29 5.17 -15.71
N ASP A 345 23.40 5.30 -16.47
CA ASP A 345 23.65 4.48 -17.66
C ASP A 345 23.83 2.99 -17.30
N GLY A 346 24.47 2.71 -16.15
CA GLY A 346 24.62 1.35 -15.61
C GLY A 346 23.29 0.71 -15.27
N ALA A 347 22.36 1.48 -14.73
CA ALA A 347 21.00 1.04 -14.45
C ALA A 347 20.12 0.90 -15.71
N GLY A 348 20.59 1.39 -16.86
CA GLY A 348 19.85 1.37 -18.13
C GLY A 348 19.03 2.64 -18.39
N GLY A 349 19.26 3.69 -17.60
CA GLY A 349 18.69 5.01 -17.83
C GLY A 349 19.36 5.72 -19.01
N ASN A 350 18.74 6.79 -19.50
CA ASN A 350 19.29 7.63 -20.54
C ASN A 350 19.84 8.92 -19.92
N SER A 351 21.15 9.11 -19.95
CA SER A 351 21.81 10.28 -19.35
C SER A 351 22.16 11.33 -20.42
N PRO A 352 21.90 12.62 -20.20
CA PRO A 352 21.13 13.19 -19.09
C PRO A 352 19.62 13.00 -19.30
N GLN A 353 18.97 12.33 -18.39
CA GLN A 353 17.54 12.14 -18.45
C GLN A 353 16.82 13.19 -17.58
N PRO A 354 15.76 13.89 -18.10
CA PRO A 354 15.09 14.96 -17.36
C PRO A 354 14.48 14.51 -16.01
N TYR A 355 14.13 13.23 -15.88
CA TYR A 355 13.46 12.67 -14.71
C TYR A 355 14.34 11.70 -13.91
N ALA A 356 15.65 11.66 -14.19
CA ALA A 356 16.60 10.80 -13.46
C ALA A 356 16.87 11.27 -12.02
N GLU A 357 16.55 12.52 -11.73
CA GLU A 357 16.64 13.09 -10.38
C GLU A 357 15.37 12.81 -9.60
N PRO A 358 15.44 12.43 -8.32
CA PRO A 358 14.25 12.32 -7.47
C PRO A 358 13.71 13.72 -7.19
N ALA A 359 12.59 14.05 -7.77
CA ALA A 359 11.95 15.34 -7.61
C ALA A 359 10.63 15.27 -6.81
N VAL A 360 10.34 14.13 -6.21
CA VAL A 360 9.05 13.90 -5.55
C VAL A 360 9.19 14.17 -4.06
N GLU A 361 8.31 15.03 -3.54
CA GLU A 361 8.15 15.17 -2.09
C GLU A 361 7.76 13.79 -1.50
N PRO A 362 8.29 13.44 -0.32
CA PRO A 362 7.92 12.20 0.35
C PRO A 362 6.40 12.09 0.50
N ALA A 363 5.87 10.93 0.21
CA ALA A 363 4.44 10.67 0.37
C ALA A 363 4.01 10.91 1.82
N SER A 364 2.81 11.47 2.01
CA SER A 364 2.28 11.63 3.36
C SER A 364 1.91 10.28 3.96
N ASP A 365 2.04 10.15 5.29
CA ASP A 365 1.63 8.93 6.02
C ASP A 365 0.18 8.51 5.70
N THR A 366 -0.70 9.49 5.45
CA THR A 366 -2.08 9.23 5.03
C THR A 366 -2.14 8.61 3.65
N ALA A 367 -1.42 9.17 2.66
CA ALA A 367 -1.41 8.62 1.30
C ALA A 367 -0.84 7.20 1.25
N VAL A 368 0.19 6.91 2.05
CA VAL A 368 0.78 5.58 2.18
C VAL A 368 -0.21 4.59 2.79
N ARG A 369 -0.88 4.96 3.88
CA ARG A 369 -1.91 4.11 4.52
C ARG A 369 -3.09 3.86 3.59
N ASP A 370 -3.59 4.89 2.92
CA ASP A 370 -4.71 4.78 1.97
C ASP A 370 -4.35 3.87 0.79
N ALA A 371 -3.13 4.00 0.25
CA ALA A 371 -2.65 3.15 -0.83
C ALA A 371 -2.54 1.69 -0.38
N LEU A 372 -1.95 1.42 0.80
CA LEU A 372 -1.81 0.07 1.34
C LEU A 372 -3.17 -0.53 1.70
N GLY A 373 -4.08 0.25 2.30
CA GLY A 373 -5.45 -0.17 2.60
C GLY A 373 -6.19 -0.56 1.32
N THR A 374 -6.16 0.30 0.29
CA THR A 374 -6.76 0.02 -1.02
C THR A 374 -6.16 -1.23 -1.67
N TRP A 375 -4.83 -1.40 -1.57
CA TRP A 375 -4.14 -2.59 -2.07
C TRP A 375 -4.62 -3.85 -1.38
N THR A 376 -4.57 -3.88 -0.05
CA THR A 376 -4.95 -5.04 0.76
C THR A 376 -6.33 -5.56 0.39
N ILE A 377 -7.30 -4.65 0.20
CA ILE A 377 -8.67 -5.00 -0.18
C ILE A 377 -8.74 -5.49 -1.62
N THR A 378 -8.01 -4.81 -2.52
CA THR A 378 -8.05 -5.15 -3.95
C THR A 378 -7.41 -6.51 -4.24
N VAL A 379 -6.41 -6.91 -3.44
CA VAL A 379 -5.67 -8.17 -3.59
C VAL A 379 -6.33 -9.33 -2.87
N GLN A 380 -6.94 -9.08 -1.73
CA GLN A 380 -7.69 -10.11 -1.01
C GLN A 380 -8.86 -10.60 -1.84
N SER A 381 -9.06 -11.92 -1.88
CA SER A 381 -10.31 -12.46 -2.41
C SER A 381 -11.47 -12.00 -1.52
N ALA A 382 -12.54 -11.58 -2.14
CA ALA A 382 -13.75 -11.16 -1.44
C ALA A 382 -14.63 -12.37 -1.07
N ARG A 383 -15.35 -12.26 0.06
CA ARG A 383 -16.49 -13.09 0.41
C ARG A 383 -17.68 -12.18 0.68
N ILE A 384 -18.59 -12.08 -0.30
CA ILE A 384 -19.68 -11.10 -0.30
C ILE A 384 -21.01 -11.81 -0.42
N THR A 385 -21.90 -11.59 0.53
CA THR A 385 -23.32 -11.91 0.37
C THR A 385 -24.04 -10.66 -0.12
N THR A 386 -24.63 -10.73 -1.32
CA THR A 386 -25.42 -9.64 -1.90
C THR A 386 -26.89 -9.90 -1.64
N VAL A 387 -27.61 -8.92 -1.11
CA VAL A 387 -29.03 -8.98 -0.77
C VAL A 387 -29.76 -7.87 -1.54
N VAL A 388 -30.69 -8.23 -2.41
CA VAL A 388 -31.35 -7.33 -3.33
C VAL A 388 -32.83 -7.20 -3.02
N ASP A 389 -33.28 -5.96 -2.88
CA ASP A 389 -34.69 -5.63 -2.76
C ASP A 389 -35.46 -6.07 -4.01
N ALA A 390 -36.50 -6.84 -3.79
CA ALA A 390 -37.45 -7.28 -4.81
C ALA A 390 -38.88 -6.77 -4.52
N SER A 391 -39.00 -5.71 -3.70
CA SER A 391 -40.32 -5.09 -3.46
C SER A 391 -40.94 -4.50 -4.72
N GLY A 392 -42.20 -4.17 -4.67
CA GLY A 392 -42.94 -3.65 -5.81
C GLY A 392 -42.38 -2.32 -6.36
N SER A 393 -41.79 -1.47 -5.53
CA SER A 393 -41.16 -0.20 -5.89
C SER A 393 -39.97 -0.35 -6.82
N MET A 394 -39.29 -1.48 -6.79
CA MET A 394 -38.22 -1.80 -7.75
C MET A 394 -38.69 -1.88 -9.21
N SER A 395 -39.99 -1.93 -9.45
CA SER A 395 -40.57 -1.82 -10.81
C SER A 395 -40.69 -0.38 -11.33
N GLU A 396 -40.49 0.63 -10.47
CA GLU A 396 -40.63 2.03 -10.85
C GLU A 396 -39.57 2.45 -11.89
N PRO A 397 -39.97 3.31 -12.84
CA PRO A 397 -39.06 3.75 -13.89
C PRO A 397 -38.03 4.75 -13.36
N VAL A 398 -36.79 4.62 -13.86
CA VAL A 398 -35.71 5.61 -13.71
C VAL A 398 -35.52 6.38 -15.00
N SER A 399 -34.60 7.34 -14.99
CA SER A 399 -34.20 8.07 -16.20
C SER A 399 -33.89 7.12 -17.36
N GLY A 400 -34.55 7.31 -18.52
CA GLY A 400 -34.38 6.42 -19.70
C GLY A 400 -35.40 5.28 -19.79
N GLY A 401 -36.43 5.24 -18.95
CA GLY A 401 -37.59 4.35 -19.08
C GLY A 401 -37.37 2.89 -18.66
N ARG A 402 -36.23 2.54 -18.10
CA ARG A 402 -35.95 1.23 -17.49
C ARG A 402 -36.41 1.24 -16.03
N SER A 403 -36.76 0.08 -15.50
CA SER A 403 -37.08 -0.06 -14.08
C SER A 403 -35.83 0.05 -13.19
N ARG A 404 -35.98 0.41 -11.91
CA ARG A 404 -34.91 0.34 -10.89
C ARG A 404 -34.27 -1.04 -10.88
N MET A 405 -35.09 -2.10 -10.93
CA MET A 405 -34.61 -3.49 -10.99
C MET A 405 -33.74 -3.76 -12.23
N ASP A 406 -34.13 -3.30 -13.42
CA ASP A 406 -33.36 -3.57 -14.64
C ASP A 406 -32.00 -2.89 -14.62
N VAL A 407 -31.91 -1.68 -14.08
CA VAL A 407 -30.63 -0.97 -13.96
C VAL A 407 -29.77 -1.60 -12.85
N THR A 408 -30.38 -2.01 -11.73
CA THR A 408 -29.70 -2.74 -10.65
C THR A 408 -29.08 -4.04 -11.16
N LYS A 409 -29.85 -4.85 -11.93
CA LYS A 409 -29.34 -6.09 -12.56
C LYS A 409 -28.11 -5.82 -13.44
N ALA A 410 -28.21 -4.81 -14.31
CA ALA A 410 -27.10 -4.46 -15.20
C ALA A 410 -25.85 -4.05 -14.40
N SER A 411 -26.01 -3.27 -13.35
CA SER A 411 -24.91 -2.84 -12.49
C SER A 411 -24.29 -3.98 -11.67
N LEU A 412 -25.10 -4.93 -11.19
CA LEU A 412 -24.61 -6.13 -10.51
C LEU A 412 -23.82 -7.05 -11.44
N LEU A 413 -24.28 -7.21 -12.68
CA LEU A 413 -23.55 -7.98 -13.71
C LEU A 413 -22.24 -7.31 -14.08
N GLN A 414 -22.21 -5.99 -14.16
CA GLN A 414 -20.99 -5.22 -14.41
C GLN A 414 -20.02 -5.35 -13.22
N ALA A 415 -20.51 -5.27 -11.98
CA ALA A 415 -19.69 -5.52 -10.80
C ALA A 415 -19.14 -6.95 -10.78
N LEU A 416 -19.97 -7.96 -11.08
CA LEU A 416 -19.54 -9.37 -11.13
C LEU A 416 -18.39 -9.60 -12.11
N ALA A 417 -18.34 -8.87 -13.21
CA ALA A 417 -17.27 -9.00 -14.20
C ALA A 417 -15.89 -8.58 -13.67
N THR A 418 -15.84 -7.77 -12.60
CA THR A 418 -14.57 -7.30 -11.98
C THR A 418 -13.99 -8.29 -10.97
N PHE A 419 -14.78 -9.23 -10.46
CA PHE A 419 -14.32 -10.21 -9.49
C PHE A 419 -13.56 -11.37 -10.15
N THR A 420 -12.71 -12.03 -9.39
CA THR A 420 -11.89 -13.17 -9.83
C THR A 420 -12.57 -14.52 -9.56
N PRO A 421 -12.09 -15.63 -10.11
CA PRO A 421 -12.59 -16.96 -9.77
C PRO A 421 -12.44 -17.34 -8.30
N GLU A 422 -11.50 -16.69 -7.57
CA GLU A 422 -11.23 -16.94 -6.15
C GLU A 422 -12.19 -16.21 -5.20
N ASP A 423 -12.89 -15.19 -5.71
CA ASP A 423 -13.89 -14.46 -4.94
C ASP A 423 -15.12 -15.34 -4.71
N GLU A 424 -15.74 -15.19 -3.54
CA GLU A 424 -16.93 -15.90 -3.11
C GLU A 424 -18.10 -14.93 -3.06
N ILE A 425 -19.10 -15.13 -3.91
CA ILE A 425 -20.25 -14.22 -3.99
C ILE A 425 -21.54 -15.04 -3.97
N GLY A 426 -22.48 -14.59 -3.15
CA GLY A 426 -23.83 -15.13 -3.07
C GLY A 426 -24.90 -14.09 -3.36
N LEU A 427 -26.13 -14.54 -3.56
CA LEU A 427 -27.28 -13.70 -3.84
C LEU A 427 -28.50 -14.13 -3.01
N TRP A 428 -29.06 -13.18 -2.30
CA TRP A 428 -30.37 -13.25 -1.71
C TRP A 428 -31.29 -12.21 -2.37
N GLU A 429 -32.57 -12.48 -2.37
CA GLU A 429 -33.58 -11.48 -2.66
C GLU A 429 -34.52 -11.33 -1.49
N PHE A 430 -35.15 -10.16 -1.32
CA PHE A 430 -36.08 -9.96 -0.23
C PHE A 430 -37.30 -9.10 -0.62
N SER A 431 -38.42 -9.44 0.01
CA SER A 431 -39.68 -8.71 0.02
C SER A 431 -40.52 -9.29 1.15
N THR A 432 -41.50 -8.58 1.65
CA THR A 432 -42.37 -9.11 2.74
C THR A 432 -42.98 -10.46 2.40
N LYS A 433 -42.83 -11.43 3.32
CA LYS A 433 -43.38 -12.80 3.21
C LYS A 433 -43.01 -13.52 1.91
N LEU A 434 -41.78 -13.37 1.45
CA LEU A 434 -41.32 -13.92 0.19
C LEU A 434 -41.22 -15.46 0.20
N ASP A 435 -40.89 -16.06 1.34
CA ASP A 435 -40.81 -17.52 1.53
C ASP A 435 -41.48 -17.92 2.85
N GLY A 436 -42.79 -18.10 2.80
CA GLY A 436 -43.63 -18.36 3.98
C GLY A 436 -43.65 -17.17 4.92
N ASP A 437 -43.13 -17.35 6.14
CA ASP A 437 -43.00 -16.27 7.13
C ASP A 437 -41.70 -15.47 7.01
N LYS A 438 -40.81 -15.83 6.06
CA LYS A 438 -39.55 -15.14 5.84
C LYS A 438 -39.69 -14.07 4.76
N ASP A 439 -39.08 -12.94 5.01
CA ASP A 439 -39.03 -11.83 4.06
C ASP A 439 -37.92 -11.99 2.99
N TYR A 440 -37.20 -13.08 3.01
CA TYR A 440 -36.06 -13.30 2.10
C TYR A 440 -36.01 -14.72 1.56
N ARG A 441 -35.33 -14.87 0.44
CA ARG A 441 -34.98 -16.15 -0.17
C ARG A 441 -33.54 -16.15 -0.64
N VAL A 442 -32.82 -17.24 -0.35
CA VAL A 442 -31.47 -17.47 -0.87
C VAL A 442 -31.59 -18.00 -2.29
N LEU A 443 -31.11 -17.25 -3.26
CA LEU A 443 -31.08 -17.65 -4.68
C LEU A 443 -29.81 -18.39 -5.03
N VAL A 444 -28.66 -17.89 -4.55
CA VAL A 444 -27.34 -18.47 -4.79
C VAL A 444 -26.54 -18.42 -3.50
N PRO A 445 -26.03 -19.55 -3.00
CA PRO A 445 -25.17 -19.56 -1.80
C PRO A 445 -23.85 -18.83 -2.06
N THR A 446 -23.22 -18.30 -0.99
CA THR A 446 -21.94 -17.59 -1.09
C THR A 446 -20.81 -18.61 -1.22
N GLU A 447 -20.34 -18.83 -2.45
CA GLU A 447 -19.30 -19.81 -2.82
C GLU A 447 -18.35 -19.22 -3.86
N ARG A 448 -17.20 -19.87 -4.10
CA ARG A 448 -16.18 -19.42 -5.06
C ARG A 448 -16.73 -19.35 -6.49
N LEU A 449 -16.51 -18.22 -7.14
CA LEU A 449 -16.98 -17.98 -8.52
C LEU A 449 -16.42 -18.97 -9.53
N GLY A 450 -15.23 -19.51 -9.28
CA GLY A 450 -14.58 -20.53 -10.11
C GLY A 450 -15.06 -21.96 -9.89
N ASP A 451 -15.86 -22.22 -8.84
CA ASP A 451 -16.31 -23.58 -8.54
C ASP A 451 -17.25 -24.12 -9.61
N ARG A 452 -16.98 -25.35 -10.05
CA ARG A 452 -17.82 -26.02 -11.05
C ARG A 452 -19.17 -26.44 -10.44
N LYS A 453 -20.21 -26.19 -11.18
CA LYS A 453 -21.60 -26.60 -10.92
C LYS A 453 -22.07 -27.50 -12.05
N ALA A 454 -23.27 -28.06 -11.93
CA ALA A 454 -23.84 -28.95 -12.92
C ALA A 454 -23.86 -28.33 -14.35
N ASP A 455 -24.22 -27.05 -14.43
CA ASP A 455 -24.42 -26.33 -15.70
C ASP A 455 -23.49 -25.11 -15.81
N GLY A 456 -22.18 -25.27 -15.56
CA GLY A 456 -21.19 -24.20 -15.70
C GLY A 456 -20.39 -23.95 -14.41
N THR A 457 -20.23 -22.69 -14.04
CA THR A 457 -19.52 -22.29 -12.82
C THR A 457 -20.46 -21.58 -11.85
N GLN A 458 -20.02 -21.36 -10.60
CA GLN A 458 -20.75 -20.52 -9.63
C GLN A 458 -21.00 -19.11 -10.20
N ARG A 459 -20.05 -18.56 -10.99
CA ARG A 459 -20.22 -17.28 -11.70
C ARG A 459 -21.37 -17.33 -12.68
N ASP A 460 -21.49 -18.40 -13.47
CA ASP A 460 -22.56 -18.53 -14.48
C ASP A 460 -23.92 -18.66 -13.79
N LEU A 461 -24.00 -19.41 -12.69
CA LEU A 461 -25.19 -19.52 -11.84
C LEU A 461 -25.60 -18.16 -11.30
N LEU A 462 -24.65 -17.41 -10.72
CA LEU A 462 -24.89 -16.08 -10.16
C LEU A 462 -25.31 -15.06 -11.24
N SER A 463 -24.63 -15.08 -12.39
CA SER A 463 -24.98 -14.22 -13.53
C SER A 463 -26.42 -14.47 -14.02
N SER A 464 -26.80 -15.74 -14.11
CA SER A 464 -28.17 -16.14 -14.47
C SER A 464 -29.17 -15.69 -13.41
N ALA A 465 -28.85 -15.84 -12.14
CA ALA A 465 -29.71 -15.42 -11.03
C ALA A 465 -29.89 -13.89 -11.01
N PHE A 466 -28.83 -13.08 -11.19
CA PHE A 466 -28.93 -11.63 -11.33
C PHE A 466 -29.83 -11.22 -12.49
N SER A 467 -29.69 -11.87 -13.64
CA SER A 467 -30.49 -11.59 -14.82
C SER A 467 -31.99 -11.89 -14.62
N ASN A 468 -32.30 -12.86 -13.78
CA ASN A 468 -33.64 -13.36 -13.52
C ASN A 468 -34.36 -12.66 -12.35
N LEU A 469 -33.71 -11.75 -11.61
CA LEU A 469 -34.36 -10.98 -10.55
C LEU A 469 -35.61 -10.25 -11.09
N GLN A 470 -36.71 -10.30 -10.35
CA GLN A 470 -37.95 -9.63 -10.72
C GLN A 470 -38.61 -9.01 -9.47
N PRO A 471 -39.20 -7.82 -9.60
CA PRO A 471 -40.02 -7.26 -8.52
C PRO A 471 -41.22 -8.13 -8.22
N VAL A 472 -41.49 -8.33 -6.94
CA VAL A 472 -42.68 -9.08 -6.44
C VAL A 472 -43.89 -8.15 -6.44
N ARG A 473 -44.91 -8.49 -7.19
CA ARG A 473 -46.13 -7.69 -7.27
C ARG A 473 -46.80 -7.58 -5.92
N GLY A 474 -46.97 -6.35 -5.42
CA GLY A 474 -47.59 -6.10 -4.11
C GLY A 474 -46.69 -6.45 -2.91
N GLY A 475 -45.47 -6.85 -3.15
CA GLY A 475 -44.46 -7.05 -2.11
C GLY A 475 -44.01 -5.72 -1.53
N ALA A 476 -43.94 -5.62 -0.22
CA ALA A 476 -43.39 -4.49 0.50
C ALA A 476 -41.95 -4.76 0.95
N THR A 477 -41.25 -3.76 1.45
CA THR A 477 -39.83 -3.83 1.83
C THR A 477 -39.66 -4.47 3.21
N GLY A 478 -39.23 -5.74 3.27
CA GLY A 478 -38.90 -6.47 4.51
C GLY A 478 -37.44 -6.37 4.89
N LEU A 479 -36.95 -5.14 5.15
CA LEU A 479 -35.53 -4.83 5.27
C LEU A 479 -34.91 -5.36 6.57
N TYR A 480 -35.55 -5.15 7.73
CA TYR A 480 -34.85 -5.33 9.02
C TYR A 480 -34.62 -6.80 9.38
N ASP A 481 -35.60 -7.65 9.23
CA ASP A 481 -35.47 -9.09 9.54
C ASP A 481 -34.54 -9.77 8.51
N THR A 482 -34.60 -9.36 7.24
CA THR A 482 -33.70 -9.80 6.21
C THR A 482 -32.24 -9.40 6.51
N THR A 483 -32.01 -8.13 6.88
CA THR A 483 -30.67 -7.64 7.25
C THR A 483 -30.10 -8.46 8.40
N LEU A 484 -30.88 -8.69 9.45
CA LEU A 484 -30.41 -9.45 10.61
C LEU A 484 -30.12 -10.92 10.24
N ALA A 485 -30.96 -11.54 9.42
CA ALA A 485 -30.75 -12.92 8.97
C ALA A 485 -29.50 -13.06 8.10
N ALA A 486 -29.33 -12.18 7.12
CA ALA A 486 -28.17 -12.18 6.23
C ALA A 486 -26.88 -11.86 6.98
N TYR A 487 -26.91 -10.96 7.96
CA TYR A 487 -25.74 -10.65 8.78
C TYR A 487 -25.31 -11.81 9.68
N LYS A 488 -26.26 -12.54 10.27
CA LYS A 488 -25.99 -13.78 11.01
C LYS A 488 -25.34 -14.84 10.12
N GLU A 489 -25.84 -15.01 8.91
CA GLU A 489 -25.26 -15.94 7.93
C GLU A 489 -23.84 -15.53 7.56
N ALA A 490 -23.63 -14.26 7.20
CA ALA A 490 -22.31 -13.75 6.80
C ALA A 490 -21.26 -13.87 7.92
N THR A 491 -21.65 -13.60 9.18
CA THR A 491 -20.75 -13.76 10.33
C THR A 491 -20.46 -15.21 10.68
N SER A 492 -21.46 -16.09 10.56
CA SER A 492 -21.31 -17.53 10.84
C SER A 492 -20.41 -18.23 9.82
N THR A 493 -20.35 -17.70 8.60
CA THR A 493 -19.57 -18.25 7.49
C THR A 493 -18.32 -17.43 7.19
N TYR A 494 -17.84 -16.63 8.15
CA TYR A 494 -16.64 -15.81 8.01
C TYR A 494 -15.44 -16.63 7.52
N ALA A 495 -14.77 -16.15 6.49
CA ALA A 495 -13.59 -16.78 5.93
C ALA A 495 -12.32 -15.96 6.25
N LYS A 496 -11.43 -16.52 7.09
CA LYS A 496 -10.15 -15.87 7.42
C LYS A 496 -9.29 -15.68 6.17
N GLY A 497 -8.67 -14.52 6.04
CA GLY A 497 -7.82 -14.18 4.89
C GLY A 497 -8.59 -13.69 3.66
N LYS A 498 -9.90 -13.50 3.77
CA LYS A 498 -10.74 -12.88 2.75
C LYS A 498 -11.34 -11.58 3.26
N PHE A 499 -11.63 -10.66 2.35
CA PHE A 499 -12.47 -9.51 2.65
C PHE A 499 -13.93 -9.99 2.76
N ASN A 500 -14.46 -10.06 3.98
CA ASN A 500 -15.85 -10.49 4.22
C ASN A 500 -16.75 -9.25 4.27
N ALA A 501 -17.89 -9.26 3.57
CA ALA A 501 -18.87 -8.19 3.61
C ALA A 501 -20.28 -8.66 3.32
N LEU A 502 -21.27 -7.92 3.83
CA LEU A 502 -22.66 -8.01 3.45
C LEU A 502 -23.06 -6.75 2.70
N VAL A 503 -23.59 -6.90 1.48
CA VAL A 503 -24.05 -5.78 0.65
C VAL A 503 -25.56 -5.86 0.50
N ILE A 504 -26.28 -4.82 0.92
CA ILE A 504 -27.73 -4.71 0.78
C ILE A 504 -28.06 -3.57 -0.17
N LEU A 505 -28.91 -3.87 -1.17
CA LEU A 505 -29.47 -2.89 -2.08
C LEU A 505 -30.97 -2.79 -1.81
N THR A 506 -31.45 -1.58 -1.50
CA THR A 506 -32.87 -1.31 -1.24
C THR A 506 -33.25 0.05 -1.82
N ASP A 507 -34.49 0.19 -2.28
CA ASP A 507 -35.02 1.46 -2.80
C ASP A 507 -36.03 2.13 -1.85
N GLY A 508 -36.22 1.55 -0.65
CA GLY A 508 -37.18 2.05 0.31
C GLY A 508 -36.80 1.83 1.78
N GLU A 509 -37.57 2.44 2.66
CA GLU A 509 -37.53 2.17 4.09
C GLU A 509 -38.29 0.85 4.41
N ASN A 510 -38.02 0.29 5.60
CA ASN A 510 -38.71 -0.92 6.02
C ASN A 510 -40.25 -0.71 6.11
N GLN A 511 -40.99 -1.54 5.41
CA GLN A 511 -42.47 -1.47 5.33
C GLN A 511 -43.15 -2.69 5.96
N ASP A 512 -42.42 -3.60 6.59
CA ASP A 512 -42.99 -4.75 7.27
C ASP A 512 -43.36 -4.39 8.74
N PRO A 513 -44.64 -4.30 9.07
CA PRO A 513 -45.09 -4.02 10.44
C PRO A 513 -44.83 -5.18 11.41
N GLY A 514 -44.56 -6.39 10.90
CA GLY A 514 -44.25 -7.59 11.67
C GLY A 514 -42.78 -7.71 12.05
N SER A 515 -41.91 -6.90 11.46
CA SER A 515 -40.46 -6.97 11.67
C SER A 515 -40.03 -6.38 13.01
N ILE A 516 -38.76 -6.69 13.39
CA ILE A 516 -38.11 -5.99 14.51
C ILE A 516 -37.99 -4.50 14.22
N SER A 517 -37.90 -3.68 15.29
CA SER A 517 -37.68 -2.25 15.11
C SER A 517 -36.24 -1.96 14.63
N ARG A 518 -36.01 -0.80 13.97
CA ARG A 518 -34.67 -0.32 13.58
C ARG A 518 -33.70 -0.28 14.76
N THR A 519 -34.15 0.19 15.92
CA THR A 519 -33.35 0.22 17.15
C THR A 519 -32.95 -1.19 17.59
N ALA A 520 -33.84 -2.16 17.51
CA ALA A 520 -33.56 -3.55 17.84
C ALA A 520 -32.61 -4.18 16.83
N LEU A 521 -32.77 -3.88 15.52
CA LEU A 521 -31.80 -4.30 14.48
C LEU A 521 -30.40 -3.79 14.79
N ILE A 522 -30.22 -2.48 14.98
CA ILE A 522 -28.93 -1.85 15.26
C ILE A 522 -28.28 -2.46 16.52
N ALA A 523 -29.03 -2.67 17.58
CA ALA A 523 -28.55 -3.31 18.81
C ALA A 523 -28.10 -4.75 18.58
N ASN A 524 -28.82 -5.53 17.77
CA ASN A 524 -28.41 -6.88 17.39
C ASN A 524 -27.17 -6.91 16.50
N LEU A 525 -27.09 -6.03 15.52
CA LEU A 525 -25.91 -5.91 14.64
C LEU A 525 -24.65 -5.60 15.44
N ARG A 526 -24.70 -4.60 16.34
CA ARG A 526 -23.57 -4.24 17.23
C ARG A 526 -23.13 -5.41 18.12
N ARG A 527 -24.07 -6.21 18.61
CA ARG A 527 -23.76 -7.39 19.43
C ARG A 527 -23.11 -8.51 18.63
N LEU A 528 -23.45 -8.63 17.35
CA LEU A 528 -22.92 -9.67 16.45
C LEU A 528 -21.61 -9.25 15.79
N ALA A 529 -21.33 -7.95 15.73
CA ALA A 529 -20.09 -7.44 15.16
C ALA A 529 -18.89 -7.85 16.04
N ASP A 530 -17.91 -8.46 15.41
CA ASP A 530 -16.67 -8.95 16.03
C ASP A 530 -15.48 -8.23 15.36
N PRO A 531 -14.72 -7.40 16.08
CA PRO A 531 -13.56 -6.71 15.52
C PRO A 531 -12.46 -7.66 15.00
N GLU A 532 -12.34 -8.88 15.56
CA GLU A 532 -11.37 -9.88 15.08
C GLU A 532 -11.85 -10.64 13.83
N LYS A 533 -13.16 -10.55 13.53
CA LYS A 533 -13.80 -11.18 12.36
C LYS A 533 -14.71 -10.16 11.66
N PRO A 534 -14.14 -9.07 11.13
CA PRO A 534 -14.93 -7.98 10.59
C PRO A 534 -15.76 -8.41 9.38
N VAL A 535 -17.06 -8.12 9.46
CA VAL A 535 -18.02 -8.26 8.35
C VAL A 535 -18.76 -6.92 8.21
N PRO A 536 -18.16 -5.92 7.54
CA PRO A 536 -18.83 -4.64 7.34
C PRO A 536 -20.11 -4.81 6.52
N LEU A 537 -21.17 -4.13 6.97
CA LEU A 537 -22.44 -4.04 6.27
C LEU A 537 -22.43 -2.80 5.37
N ILE A 538 -22.57 -3.01 4.07
CA ILE A 538 -22.67 -1.96 3.07
C ILE A 538 -24.14 -1.85 2.65
N VAL A 539 -24.77 -0.72 2.91
CA VAL A 539 -26.17 -0.49 2.52
C VAL A 539 -26.23 0.55 1.42
N ILE A 540 -26.78 0.16 0.28
CA ILE A 540 -26.94 1.02 -0.90
C ILE A 540 -28.42 1.35 -1.06
N ALA A 541 -28.75 2.60 -0.75
CA ALA A 541 -30.07 3.19 -0.96
C ALA A 541 -30.19 3.62 -2.44
N VAL A 542 -31.09 2.97 -3.19
CA VAL A 542 -31.24 3.11 -4.63
C VAL A 542 -32.39 4.06 -4.95
N GLY A 543 -32.08 5.19 -5.57
CA GLY A 543 -33.08 6.19 -5.95
C GLY A 543 -33.28 7.30 -4.92
N PRO A 544 -34.03 8.35 -5.30
CA PRO A 544 -34.18 9.56 -4.46
C PRO A 544 -35.09 9.34 -3.24
N ASP A 545 -35.96 8.33 -3.27
CA ASP A 545 -36.93 8.06 -2.22
C ASP A 545 -36.35 7.20 -1.10
N ALA A 546 -35.18 6.58 -1.29
CA ALA A 546 -34.52 5.77 -0.32
C ALA A 546 -33.82 6.62 0.77
N SER A 547 -33.91 6.19 2.02
CA SER A 547 -33.37 6.93 3.16
C SER A 547 -31.87 6.70 3.33
N LYS A 548 -31.07 7.66 2.90
CA LYS A 548 -29.62 7.67 3.13
C LYS A 548 -29.27 7.57 4.61
N GLU A 549 -30.02 8.27 5.46
CA GLU A 549 -29.75 8.31 6.90
C GLU A 549 -30.05 6.95 7.56
N GLU A 550 -31.09 6.26 7.15
CA GLU A 550 -31.39 4.92 7.62
C GLU A 550 -30.31 3.93 7.18
N ALA A 551 -29.92 3.96 5.90
CA ALA A 551 -28.85 3.15 5.35
C ALA A 551 -27.54 3.34 6.13
N ARG A 552 -27.18 4.61 6.43
CA ARG A 552 -25.99 4.95 7.21
C ARG A 552 -26.04 4.39 8.62
N GLN A 553 -27.15 4.60 9.36
CA GLN A 553 -27.29 4.14 10.74
C GLN A 553 -27.22 2.61 10.88
N ILE A 554 -27.81 1.89 9.93
CA ILE A 554 -27.77 0.43 9.91
C ILE A 554 -26.35 -0.06 9.61
N ALA A 555 -25.70 0.50 8.62
CA ALA A 555 -24.36 0.09 8.18
C ALA A 555 -23.29 0.38 9.25
N GLU A 556 -23.30 1.57 9.86
CA GLU A 556 -22.35 1.98 10.90
C GLU A 556 -22.39 1.06 12.15
N ALA A 557 -23.48 0.34 12.37
CA ALA A 557 -23.58 -0.60 13.48
C ALA A 557 -22.54 -1.73 13.43
N THR A 558 -21.94 -1.98 12.27
CA THR A 558 -20.97 -3.05 12.01
C THR A 558 -19.62 -2.54 11.48
N GLY A 559 -19.37 -1.23 11.58
CA GLY A 559 -18.19 -0.60 10.99
C GLY A 559 -18.26 -0.46 9.46
N GLY A 560 -19.43 -0.65 8.87
CA GLY A 560 -19.65 -0.49 7.43
C GLY A 560 -20.12 0.91 7.03
N SER A 561 -20.63 1.05 5.81
CA SER A 561 -21.01 2.35 5.22
C SER A 561 -22.34 2.31 4.49
N GLY A 562 -23.12 3.40 4.63
CA GLY A 562 -24.38 3.61 3.91
C GLY A 562 -24.17 4.61 2.77
N HIS A 563 -24.66 4.25 1.59
CA HIS A 563 -24.54 5.06 0.36
C HIS A 563 -25.92 5.32 -0.23
N GLN A 564 -26.11 6.48 -0.82
CA GLN A 564 -27.28 6.76 -1.66
C GLN A 564 -26.81 6.88 -3.11
N VAL A 565 -27.58 6.28 -4.01
CA VAL A 565 -27.32 6.25 -5.43
C VAL A 565 -28.57 6.73 -6.15
N ASP A 566 -28.54 7.97 -6.62
CA ASP A 566 -29.67 8.55 -7.37
C ASP A 566 -29.81 7.92 -8.77
N ASP A 567 -28.67 7.56 -9.38
CA ASP A 567 -28.64 6.82 -10.65
C ASP A 567 -28.19 5.37 -10.37
N PRO A 568 -29.06 4.37 -10.48
CA PRO A 568 -28.72 2.96 -10.26
C PRO A 568 -27.55 2.45 -11.13
N ALA A 569 -27.22 3.13 -12.25
CA ALA A 569 -26.06 2.78 -13.05
C ALA A 569 -24.72 2.98 -12.33
N GLN A 570 -24.71 3.72 -11.22
CA GLN A 570 -23.52 3.94 -10.39
C GLN A 570 -23.31 2.88 -9.31
N ILE A 571 -24.24 1.93 -9.14
CA ILE A 571 -24.19 0.90 -8.08
C ILE A 571 -22.86 0.15 -8.10
N HIS A 572 -22.35 -0.27 -9.26
CA HIS A 572 -21.09 -0.99 -9.36
C HIS A 572 -19.90 -0.18 -8.83
N THR A 573 -19.86 1.13 -9.14
CA THR A 573 -18.82 2.05 -8.66
C THR A 573 -18.90 2.22 -7.14
N VAL A 574 -20.11 2.36 -6.63
CA VAL A 574 -20.36 2.52 -5.19
C VAL A 574 -20.01 1.24 -4.42
N ILE A 575 -20.32 0.06 -4.96
CA ILE A 575 -19.90 -1.23 -4.37
C ILE A 575 -18.38 -1.27 -4.23
N LEU A 576 -17.65 -0.96 -5.31
CA LEU A 576 -16.18 -0.97 -5.28
C LEU A 576 -15.61 0.06 -4.30
N GLN A 577 -16.16 1.28 -4.28
CA GLN A 577 -15.74 2.33 -3.34
C GLN A 577 -16.03 1.94 -1.88
N ALA A 578 -17.18 1.33 -1.61
CA ALA A 578 -17.56 0.90 -0.28
C ALA A 578 -16.70 -0.26 0.23
N ILE A 579 -16.34 -1.20 -0.65
CA ILE A 579 -15.39 -2.27 -0.37
C ILE A 579 -14.03 -1.68 0.01
N VAL A 580 -13.52 -0.73 -0.78
CA VAL A 580 -12.25 -0.03 -0.51
C VAL A 580 -12.29 0.72 0.82
N ALA A 581 -13.37 1.48 1.08
CA ALA A 581 -13.52 2.24 2.32
C ALA A 581 -13.62 1.33 3.56
N ALA A 582 -14.37 0.24 3.48
CA ALA A 582 -14.55 -0.70 4.59
C ALA A 582 -13.26 -1.43 4.96
N GLY A 583 -12.38 -1.70 4.00
CA GLY A 583 -11.12 -2.34 4.29
C GLY A 583 -10.07 -1.38 4.86
N ALA A 584 -10.10 -0.10 4.48
CA ALA A 584 -9.25 0.91 5.09
C ALA A 584 -9.54 1.09 6.61
N THR A 585 -10.78 0.84 7.04
CA THR A 585 -11.17 0.89 8.47
C THR A 585 -10.87 -0.40 9.24
N GLY A 586 -10.76 -1.55 8.56
CA GLY A 586 -10.44 -2.85 9.17
C GLY A 586 -8.95 -3.14 9.32
N ALA A 587 -8.09 -2.27 8.79
CA ALA A 587 -6.63 -2.36 8.89
C ALA A 587 -6.04 -1.55 10.07
N ASN A 588 -6.89 -1.02 10.98
CA ASN A 588 -6.48 -0.31 12.20
C ASN A 588 -6.56 -1.22 13.41
#